data_3bc56516e9cfdd3b12bb0af7f164441e
#
_entry.id   3bc56516e9cfdd3b12bb0af7f164441e
#
_cell.length_a   1.000
_cell.length_b   1.000
_cell.length_c   1.000
_cell.angle_alpha   90.00
_cell.angle_beta   90.00
_cell.angle_gamma   90.00
#
_symmetry.space_group_name_H-M   'P 1'
#
loop_
_entity.id
_entity.type
_entity.pdbx_description
1 polymer ?
#
loop_
_entity_poly.entity_id
_entity_poly.type
_entity_poly.pdbx_seq_one_letter_code
_entity_poly.pdbx_strand_id
1 'polypeptide(L)'
;MTHLQHSRFSTRFGLTTPVALAPMALASGGALAAACARAGALGLVGGGYGDLAWTQREYQLALQAADTGRIGCGFITWKLDEDASALDWVLDLPAAQRPRAVMLSFGDPRPYGARIAASGAALICQVQCMAQVPQAIEAGASAIVAQGAEAGGHGMDALHGRATLTFVPELADWLAAHSPDTLLLAAGGIADGRTLAAALVLGADGALVGSRLWATQESLAPAGAKALAVQTDGDGTARTAIFDILRRKNWPAPYDFRAIRNPLHRQWEGRIDALRAAPEEARAAYDAGVAAGDFSAAHATAGEAVGLIHDLPGAAELIARMDSQARARLAPR
;
A
#
# COMPACT_ATOMS: atom_id res chain seq x y z
N MET A 1 27.66 13.30 -0.79
CA MET A 1 26.51 13.20 -1.72
C MET A 1 25.56 12.17 -1.18
N THR A 2 24.34 12.54 -1.01
CA THR A 2 23.36 11.86 -0.14
C THR A 2 22.81 10.60 -0.78
N HIS A 3 22.96 9.45 -0.12
CA HIS A 3 22.63 8.10 -0.57
C HIS A 3 21.17 7.88 -1.05
N LEU A 4 20.20 8.74 -0.72
CA LEU A 4 18.78 8.53 -1.04
C LEU A 4 18.45 8.61 -2.54
N GLN A 5 19.08 9.55 -3.29
CA GLN A 5 18.89 9.63 -4.74
C GLN A 5 19.56 8.50 -5.52
N HIS A 6 20.40 7.72 -4.85
CA HIS A 6 21.18 6.62 -5.42
C HIS A 6 20.87 5.28 -4.75
N SER A 7 19.68 5.15 -4.10
CA SER A 7 19.24 3.82 -3.71
C SER A 7 19.05 2.96 -4.97
N ARG A 8 19.18 1.64 -4.85
CA ARG A 8 18.97 0.73 -5.99
C ARG A 8 17.57 0.92 -6.58
N PHE A 9 16.56 1.16 -5.72
CA PHE A 9 15.18 1.41 -6.15
C PHE A 9 15.05 2.71 -6.95
N SER A 10 15.57 3.84 -6.41
CA SER A 10 15.53 5.12 -7.14
C SER A 10 16.25 5.03 -8.49
N THR A 11 17.41 4.40 -8.53
CA THR A 11 18.20 4.22 -9.75
C THR A 11 17.45 3.39 -10.79
N ARG A 12 16.90 2.22 -10.37
CA ARG A 12 16.19 1.29 -11.27
C ARG A 12 14.94 1.89 -11.90
N PHE A 13 14.23 2.75 -11.15
CA PHE A 13 12.95 3.33 -11.58
C PHE A 13 13.06 4.79 -12.06
N GLY A 14 14.26 5.39 -12.06
CA GLY A 14 14.47 6.80 -12.47
C GLY A 14 13.83 7.81 -11.52
N LEU A 15 13.85 7.50 -10.22
CA LEU A 15 13.23 8.32 -9.17
C LEU A 15 14.26 9.25 -8.52
N THR A 16 13.78 10.29 -7.83
CA THR A 16 14.63 11.20 -7.04
C THR A 16 14.52 10.96 -5.53
N THR A 17 13.61 10.09 -5.12
CA THR A 17 13.39 9.63 -3.73
C THR A 17 13.11 8.14 -3.72
N PRO A 18 13.50 7.38 -2.68
CA PRO A 18 13.25 5.95 -2.59
C PRO A 18 11.83 5.63 -2.06
N VAL A 19 10.83 6.40 -2.48
CA VAL A 19 9.45 6.27 -2.03
C VAL A 19 8.57 5.77 -3.17
N ALA A 20 7.67 4.82 -2.87
CA ALA A 20 6.55 4.41 -3.70
C ALA A 20 5.23 4.66 -2.96
N LEU A 21 4.21 5.12 -3.66
CA LEU A 21 2.83 5.18 -3.16
C LEU A 21 2.26 3.76 -3.12
N ALA A 22 1.70 3.35 -1.98
CA ALA A 22 0.95 2.09 -1.92
C ALA A 22 -0.34 2.17 -2.78
N PRO A 23 -0.64 1.14 -3.60
CA PRO A 23 -1.84 1.12 -4.43
C PRO A 23 -3.07 0.77 -3.60
N MET A 24 -3.64 1.76 -2.93
CA MET A 24 -4.78 1.61 -2.02
C MET A 24 -6.11 1.71 -2.79
N ALA A 25 -6.90 0.64 -2.77
CA ALA A 25 -8.21 0.61 -3.42
C ALA A 25 -9.09 1.80 -3.01
N LEU A 26 -9.65 2.52 -3.98
CA LEU A 26 -10.52 3.68 -3.82
C LEU A 26 -9.90 4.89 -3.09
N ALA A 27 -8.62 4.86 -2.73
CA ALA A 27 -7.93 5.95 -2.05
C ALA A 27 -6.76 6.52 -2.87
N SER A 28 -5.90 5.67 -3.45
CA SER A 28 -4.84 6.14 -4.35
C SER A 28 -5.36 6.21 -5.80
N GLY A 29 -6.09 7.28 -6.07
CA GLY A 29 -6.55 7.64 -7.42
C GLY A 29 -5.46 8.32 -8.25
N GLY A 30 -5.84 8.73 -9.46
CA GLY A 30 -4.93 9.34 -10.43
C GLY A 30 -4.26 10.61 -9.94
N ALA A 31 -5.00 11.47 -9.23
CA ALA A 31 -4.45 12.72 -8.69
C ALA A 31 -3.31 12.47 -7.68
N LEU A 32 -3.48 11.53 -6.76
CA LEU A 32 -2.47 11.19 -5.77
C LEU A 32 -1.26 10.51 -6.42
N ALA A 33 -1.50 9.54 -7.33
CA ALA A 33 -0.42 8.87 -8.05
C ALA A 33 0.43 9.87 -8.86
N ALA A 34 -0.23 10.79 -9.57
CA ALA A 34 0.45 11.85 -10.33
C ALA A 34 1.22 12.82 -9.42
N ALA A 35 0.66 13.22 -8.27
CA ALA A 35 1.35 14.09 -7.31
C ALA A 35 2.64 13.43 -6.77
N CYS A 36 2.58 12.13 -6.44
CA CYS A 36 3.76 11.36 -6.04
C CYS A 36 4.80 11.27 -7.17
N ALA A 37 4.36 11.01 -8.40
CA ALA A 37 5.24 10.91 -9.55
C ALA A 37 5.97 12.24 -9.86
N ARG A 38 5.24 13.37 -9.79
CA ARG A 38 5.83 14.72 -9.93
C ARG A 38 6.81 15.04 -8.81
N ALA A 39 6.60 14.52 -7.61
CA ALA A 39 7.53 14.64 -6.49
C ALA A 39 8.76 13.71 -6.60
N GLY A 40 8.88 12.95 -7.68
CA GLY A 40 10.01 12.06 -7.92
C GLY A 40 9.91 10.67 -7.31
N ALA A 41 8.75 10.30 -6.78
CA ALA A 41 8.42 8.97 -6.28
C ALA A 41 7.76 8.08 -7.35
N LEU A 42 7.59 6.79 -7.08
CA LEU A 42 6.75 5.92 -7.90
C LEU A 42 5.27 6.08 -7.49
N GLY A 43 4.43 6.57 -8.40
CA GLY A 43 2.99 6.71 -8.20
C GLY A 43 2.24 5.46 -8.63
N LEU A 44 1.62 4.74 -7.70
CA LEU A 44 0.81 3.56 -8.01
C LEU A 44 -0.68 3.84 -7.84
N VAL A 45 -1.44 3.75 -8.94
CA VAL A 45 -2.91 3.80 -8.89
C VAL A 45 -3.44 2.50 -8.28
N GLY A 46 -4.40 2.61 -7.38
CA GLY A 46 -4.95 1.46 -6.66
C GLY A 46 -6.06 0.75 -7.44
N GLY A 47 -5.75 -0.06 -8.45
CA GLY A 47 -6.71 -0.88 -9.20
C GLY A 47 -7.50 -1.87 -8.33
N GLY A 48 -6.98 -2.19 -7.16
CA GLY A 48 -7.67 -2.83 -6.03
C GLY A 48 -8.45 -4.08 -6.41
N TYR A 49 -9.78 -3.99 -6.30
CA TYR A 49 -10.70 -5.11 -6.52
C TYR A 49 -11.01 -5.40 -8.00
N GLY A 50 -10.32 -4.78 -8.94
CA GLY A 50 -10.48 -5.06 -10.38
C GLY A 50 -11.62 -4.30 -11.07
N ASP A 51 -12.16 -3.22 -10.48
CA ASP A 51 -13.12 -2.35 -11.16
C ASP A 51 -12.46 -1.70 -12.38
N LEU A 52 -12.80 -2.21 -13.56
CA LEU A 52 -12.24 -1.76 -14.84
C LEU A 52 -12.52 -0.29 -15.10
N ALA A 53 -13.76 0.18 -14.92
CA ALA A 53 -14.15 1.55 -15.23
C ALA A 53 -13.44 2.54 -14.30
N TRP A 54 -13.33 2.22 -13.00
CA TRP A 54 -12.59 3.02 -12.04
C TRP A 54 -11.10 3.04 -12.37
N THR A 55 -10.52 1.88 -12.69
CA THR A 55 -9.09 1.76 -13.03
C THR A 55 -8.77 2.58 -14.30
N GLN A 56 -9.59 2.49 -15.32
CA GLN A 56 -9.45 3.27 -16.56
C GLN A 56 -9.45 4.76 -16.28
N ARG A 57 -10.45 5.24 -15.57
CA ARG A 57 -10.60 6.68 -15.24
C ARG A 57 -9.40 7.20 -14.46
N GLU A 58 -9.03 6.54 -13.37
CA GLU A 58 -7.97 7.02 -12.48
C GLU A 58 -6.58 6.87 -13.10
N TYR A 59 -6.34 5.78 -13.83
CA TYR A 59 -5.06 5.60 -14.51
C TYR A 59 -4.86 6.63 -15.62
N GLN A 60 -5.88 6.90 -16.45
CA GLN A 60 -5.82 7.95 -17.47
C GLN A 60 -5.62 9.34 -16.85
N LEU A 61 -6.29 9.65 -15.73
CA LEU A 61 -6.05 10.89 -15.00
C LEU A 61 -4.60 11.02 -14.54
N ALA A 62 -3.99 9.93 -14.05
CA ALA A 62 -2.58 9.93 -13.65
C ALA A 62 -1.64 10.24 -14.84
N LEU A 63 -1.88 9.61 -16.00
CA LEU A 63 -1.08 9.81 -17.22
C LEU A 63 -1.17 11.24 -17.76
N GLN A 64 -2.34 11.87 -17.65
CA GLN A 64 -2.52 13.27 -18.09
C GLN A 64 -1.80 14.27 -17.19
N ALA A 65 -1.61 13.94 -15.93
CA ALA A 65 -1.11 14.86 -14.91
C ALA A 65 0.36 14.65 -14.54
N ALA A 66 1.03 13.60 -15.02
CA ALA A 66 2.43 13.31 -14.71
C ALA A 66 3.14 12.54 -15.82
N ASP A 67 4.48 12.48 -15.74
CA ASP A 67 5.31 11.64 -16.60
C ASP A 67 4.98 10.16 -16.40
N THR A 68 4.66 9.47 -17.50
CA THR A 68 4.31 8.05 -17.54
C THR A 68 5.41 7.15 -16.97
N GLY A 69 6.67 7.54 -17.08
CA GLY A 69 7.83 6.81 -16.58
C GLY A 69 7.85 6.57 -15.08
N ARG A 70 6.92 7.17 -14.31
CA ARG A 70 6.80 7.01 -12.85
C ARG A 70 5.38 6.64 -12.40
N ILE A 71 4.51 6.27 -13.33
CA ILE A 71 3.14 5.83 -13.03
C ILE A 71 3.05 4.31 -13.18
N GLY A 72 2.42 3.67 -12.21
CA GLY A 72 2.08 2.25 -12.23
C GLY A 72 0.68 2.00 -11.67
N CYS A 73 0.33 0.73 -11.56
CA CYS A 73 -0.94 0.30 -11.02
C CYS A 73 -0.76 -0.93 -10.12
N GLY A 74 -1.63 -1.10 -9.12
CA GLY A 74 -1.56 -2.27 -8.25
C GLY A 74 -2.90 -2.95 -8.08
N PHE A 75 -2.87 -4.29 -7.94
CA PHE A 75 -4.06 -5.14 -7.89
C PHE A 75 -4.00 -6.13 -6.72
N ILE A 76 -5.18 -6.53 -6.26
CA ILE A 76 -5.38 -7.63 -5.32
C ILE A 76 -5.35 -8.93 -6.13
N THR A 77 -4.30 -9.75 -5.94
CA THR A 77 -4.02 -10.89 -6.81
C THR A 77 -5.13 -11.92 -6.82
N TRP A 78 -5.70 -12.29 -5.64
CA TRP A 78 -6.79 -13.26 -5.60
C TRP A 78 -8.07 -12.77 -6.30
N LYS A 79 -8.22 -11.43 -6.51
CA LYS A 79 -9.32 -10.89 -7.31
C LYS A 79 -9.08 -11.00 -8.81
N LEU A 80 -7.82 -10.99 -9.24
CA LEU A 80 -7.48 -11.24 -10.64
C LEU A 80 -7.83 -12.67 -11.08
N ASP A 81 -7.85 -13.62 -10.13
CA ASP A 81 -8.29 -15.01 -10.41
C ASP A 81 -9.79 -15.07 -10.74
N GLU A 82 -10.58 -14.08 -10.29
CA GLU A 82 -12.01 -13.96 -10.62
C GLU A 82 -12.22 -13.10 -11.89
N ASP A 83 -11.51 -11.96 -12.01
CA ASP A 83 -11.58 -11.04 -13.15
C ASP A 83 -10.28 -10.25 -13.31
N ALA A 84 -9.54 -10.54 -14.38
CA ALA A 84 -8.29 -9.87 -14.72
C ALA A 84 -8.46 -8.70 -15.72
N SER A 85 -9.69 -8.33 -16.09
CA SER A 85 -9.97 -7.34 -17.16
C SER A 85 -9.27 -6.00 -16.94
N ALA A 86 -9.18 -5.53 -15.70
CA ALA A 86 -8.51 -4.27 -15.38
C ALA A 86 -6.97 -4.37 -15.53
N LEU A 87 -6.37 -5.51 -15.17
CA LEU A 87 -4.96 -5.79 -15.42
C LEU A 87 -4.71 -5.90 -16.93
N ASP A 88 -5.55 -6.65 -17.62
CA ASP A 88 -5.46 -6.86 -19.06
C ASP A 88 -5.47 -5.53 -19.80
N TRP A 89 -6.43 -4.68 -19.47
CA TRP A 89 -6.55 -3.37 -20.09
C TRP A 89 -5.29 -2.52 -19.91
N VAL A 90 -4.72 -2.46 -18.70
CA VAL A 90 -3.56 -1.60 -18.44
C VAL A 90 -2.28 -2.11 -19.12
N LEU A 91 -2.15 -3.43 -19.31
CA LEU A 91 -1.02 -4.05 -20.01
C LEU A 91 -1.14 -3.91 -21.54
N ASP A 92 -2.36 -3.85 -22.10
CA ASP A 92 -2.62 -3.73 -23.53
C ASP A 92 -2.59 -2.27 -24.06
N LEU A 93 -2.37 -1.29 -23.17
CA LEU A 93 -2.20 0.11 -23.56
C LEU A 93 -1.02 0.28 -24.54
N PRO A 94 -1.05 1.34 -25.41
CA PRO A 94 0.11 1.73 -26.19
C PRO A 94 1.38 1.85 -25.35
N ALA A 95 2.52 1.45 -25.87
CA ALA A 95 3.78 1.34 -25.12
C ALA A 95 4.12 2.60 -24.30
N ALA A 96 3.85 3.80 -24.83
CA ALA A 96 4.08 5.07 -24.13
C ALA A 96 3.12 5.32 -22.94
N GLN A 97 2.05 4.55 -22.83
CA GLN A 97 1.03 4.68 -21.78
C GLN A 97 1.04 3.51 -20.80
N ARG A 98 1.86 2.49 -21.06
CA ARG A 98 1.92 1.30 -20.20
C ARG A 98 2.48 1.66 -18.81
N PRO A 99 2.07 0.92 -17.78
CA PRO A 99 2.55 1.17 -16.43
C PRO A 99 4.07 0.93 -16.33
N ARG A 100 4.75 1.79 -15.60
CA ARG A 100 6.16 1.59 -15.23
C ARG A 100 6.33 0.35 -14.38
N ALA A 101 5.36 0.06 -13.53
CA ALA A 101 5.30 -1.11 -12.69
C ALA A 101 3.86 -1.58 -12.48
N VAL A 102 3.67 -2.89 -12.34
CA VAL A 102 2.45 -3.51 -11.82
C VAL A 102 2.79 -4.12 -10.47
N MET A 103 2.01 -3.78 -9.45
CA MET A 103 2.15 -4.36 -8.12
C MET A 103 1.04 -5.38 -7.85
N LEU A 104 1.41 -6.60 -7.46
CA LEU A 104 0.52 -7.68 -7.06
C LEU A 104 0.62 -7.94 -5.56
N SER A 105 -0.53 -8.05 -4.90
CA SER A 105 -0.61 -8.23 -3.45
C SER A 105 -1.69 -9.24 -3.10
N PHE A 106 -1.47 -10.09 -2.09
CA PHE A 106 -2.47 -11.03 -1.55
C PHE A 106 -2.89 -12.11 -2.54
N GLY A 107 -2.03 -13.07 -2.79
CA GLY A 107 -2.27 -14.21 -3.67
C GLY A 107 -1.00 -14.65 -4.40
N ASP A 108 -1.16 -15.62 -5.29
CA ASP A 108 -0.06 -16.17 -6.09
C ASP A 108 0.20 -15.31 -7.35
N PRO A 109 1.34 -14.62 -7.47
CA PRO A 109 1.63 -13.77 -8.63
C PRO A 109 2.06 -14.54 -9.88
N ARG A 110 2.40 -15.83 -9.77
CA ARG A 110 3.00 -16.63 -10.86
C ARG A 110 2.17 -16.67 -12.14
N PRO A 111 0.82 -16.78 -12.10
CA PRO A 111 0.01 -16.78 -13.32
C PRO A 111 0.12 -15.50 -14.16
N TYR A 112 0.51 -14.38 -13.54
CA TYR A 112 0.53 -13.04 -14.16
C TYR A 112 1.92 -12.56 -14.56
N GLY A 113 2.99 -13.15 -13.97
CA GLY A 113 4.35 -12.66 -14.10
C GLY A 113 4.84 -12.53 -15.54
N ALA A 114 4.71 -13.59 -16.32
CA ALA A 114 5.15 -13.62 -17.73
C ALA A 114 4.44 -12.55 -18.59
N ARG A 115 3.16 -12.35 -18.37
CA ARG A 115 2.37 -11.35 -19.10
C ARG A 115 2.76 -9.92 -18.74
N ILE A 116 2.98 -9.65 -17.44
CA ILE A 116 3.47 -8.35 -16.97
C ILE A 116 4.85 -8.06 -17.57
N ALA A 117 5.78 -9.02 -17.53
CA ALA A 117 7.09 -8.89 -18.15
C ALA A 117 7.04 -8.62 -19.65
N ALA A 118 6.15 -9.31 -20.40
CA ALA A 118 5.95 -9.11 -21.84
C ALA A 118 5.45 -7.70 -22.19
N SER A 119 4.73 -7.02 -21.28
CA SER A 119 4.29 -5.63 -21.48
C SER A 119 5.42 -4.62 -21.31
N GLY A 120 6.56 -5.00 -20.74
CA GLY A 120 7.67 -4.14 -20.36
C GLY A 120 7.54 -3.50 -18.97
N ALA A 121 6.45 -3.77 -18.25
CA ALA A 121 6.28 -3.29 -16.87
C ALA A 121 7.14 -4.10 -15.89
N ALA A 122 7.65 -3.45 -14.86
CA ALA A 122 8.30 -4.13 -13.74
C ALA A 122 7.22 -4.79 -12.84
N LEU A 123 7.41 -6.06 -12.48
CA LEU A 123 6.56 -6.70 -11.49
C LEU A 123 7.07 -6.37 -10.08
N ILE A 124 6.19 -5.88 -9.22
CA ILE A 124 6.40 -5.69 -7.78
C ILE A 124 5.46 -6.65 -7.03
N CYS A 125 5.99 -7.50 -6.16
CA CYS A 125 5.18 -8.42 -5.36
C CYS A 125 5.22 -8.04 -3.89
N GLN A 126 4.05 -7.92 -3.26
CA GLN A 126 3.96 -7.73 -1.82
C GLN A 126 3.88 -9.08 -1.11
N VAL A 127 4.71 -9.25 -0.10
CA VAL A 127 4.74 -10.43 0.76
C VAL A 127 4.61 -10.03 2.23
N GLN A 128 4.07 -10.92 3.05
CA GLN A 128 3.87 -10.72 4.49
C GLN A 128 4.60 -11.77 5.34
N CYS A 129 5.15 -12.81 4.70
CA CYS A 129 5.95 -13.85 5.36
C CYS A 129 6.96 -14.45 4.36
N MET A 130 7.99 -15.11 4.89
CA MET A 130 9.04 -15.72 4.08
C MET A 130 8.53 -16.80 3.12
N ALA A 131 7.46 -17.52 3.48
CA ALA A 131 6.88 -18.56 2.63
C ALA A 131 6.33 -18.05 1.29
N GLN A 132 6.02 -16.76 1.17
CA GLN A 132 5.54 -16.12 -0.07
C GLN A 132 6.68 -15.69 -1.00
N VAL A 133 7.92 -15.61 -0.51
CA VAL A 133 9.06 -15.07 -1.25
C VAL A 133 9.40 -15.91 -2.48
N PRO A 134 9.50 -17.24 -2.41
CA PRO A 134 9.79 -18.06 -3.59
C PRO A 134 8.81 -17.86 -4.74
N GLN A 135 7.50 -17.76 -4.45
CA GLN A 135 6.46 -17.51 -5.47
C GLN A 135 6.64 -16.16 -6.16
N ALA A 136 7.02 -15.13 -5.41
CA ALA A 136 7.32 -13.81 -5.97
C ALA A 136 8.54 -13.84 -6.90
N ILE A 137 9.60 -14.54 -6.53
CA ILE A 137 10.79 -14.71 -7.37
C ILE A 137 10.48 -15.54 -8.62
N GLU A 138 9.75 -16.65 -8.49
CA GLU A 138 9.32 -17.49 -9.61
C GLU A 138 8.44 -16.72 -10.61
N ALA A 139 7.63 -15.76 -10.12
CA ALA A 139 6.84 -14.86 -10.97
C ALA A 139 7.68 -13.82 -11.71
N GLY A 140 8.98 -13.69 -11.42
CA GLY A 140 9.87 -12.70 -12.01
C GLY A 140 9.78 -11.32 -11.37
N ALA A 141 9.53 -11.24 -10.06
CA ALA A 141 9.48 -9.98 -9.35
C ALA A 141 10.79 -9.18 -9.47
N SER A 142 10.70 -7.95 -9.99
CA SER A 142 11.79 -6.98 -10.01
C SER A 142 12.01 -6.34 -8.63
N ALA A 143 10.96 -6.32 -7.82
CA ALA A 143 11.00 -5.85 -6.43
C ALA A 143 10.02 -6.62 -5.56
N ILE A 144 10.37 -6.82 -4.30
CA ILE A 144 9.50 -7.39 -3.27
C ILE A 144 9.22 -6.30 -2.24
N VAL A 145 7.97 -6.21 -1.81
CA VAL A 145 7.56 -5.36 -0.69
C VAL A 145 7.37 -6.23 0.55
N ALA A 146 8.19 -6.04 1.56
CA ALA A 146 8.01 -6.64 2.88
C ALA A 146 6.98 -5.83 3.66
N GLN A 147 5.74 -6.31 3.74
CA GLN A 147 4.68 -5.64 4.50
C GLN A 147 4.65 -6.15 5.94
N GLY A 148 4.96 -5.27 6.88
CA GLY A 148 4.84 -5.54 8.32
C GLY A 148 3.40 -5.45 8.83
N ALA A 149 3.17 -6.06 9.99
CA ALA A 149 1.87 -6.11 10.66
C ALA A 149 1.33 -4.73 11.07
N GLU A 150 2.20 -3.72 11.19
CA GLU A 150 1.86 -2.33 11.50
C GLU A 150 1.11 -1.63 10.35
N ALA A 151 1.16 -2.18 9.12
CA ALA A 151 0.52 -1.59 7.96
C ALA A 151 -0.99 -1.47 8.12
N GLY A 152 -1.57 -0.38 7.63
CA GLY A 152 -3.02 -0.22 7.48
C GLY A 152 -3.58 -1.03 6.31
N GLY A 153 -4.89 -1.22 6.30
CA GLY A 153 -5.54 -2.09 5.32
C GLY A 153 -5.28 -3.57 5.58
N HIS A 154 -5.37 -4.38 4.53
CA HIS A 154 -5.18 -5.82 4.65
C HIS A 154 -3.72 -6.22 4.86
N GLY A 155 -3.52 -7.30 5.57
CA GLY A 155 -2.25 -7.94 5.85
C GLY A 155 -2.50 -9.25 6.61
N MET A 156 -1.45 -10.00 6.95
CA MET A 156 -1.61 -11.18 7.79
C MET A 156 -2.38 -10.86 9.07
N ASP A 157 -3.20 -11.78 9.53
CA ASP A 157 -3.91 -11.69 10.81
C ASP A 157 -2.96 -11.50 11.99
N ALA A 158 -3.52 -11.31 13.19
CA ALA A 158 -2.72 -11.03 14.39
C ALA A 158 -1.81 -12.20 14.82
N LEU A 159 -2.09 -13.45 14.39
CA LEU A 159 -1.29 -14.62 14.74
C LEU A 159 -0.10 -14.83 13.80
N HIS A 160 -0.22 -14.41 12.54
CA HIS A 160 0.76 -14.69 11.49
C HIS A 160 1.53 -13.43 11.04
N GLY A 161 1.09 -12.23 11.46
CA GLY A 161 1.73 -10.97 11.10
C GLY A 161 3.10 -10.82 11.75
N ARG A 162 4.04 -10.26 11.01
CA ARG A 162 5.41 -9.96 11.48
C ARG A 162 5.65 -8.46 11.51
N ALA A 163 6.44 -8.00 12.48
CA ALA A 163 6.85 -6.60 12.57
C ALA A 163 7.82 -6.23 11.42
N THR A 164 7.67 -5.04 10.87
CA THR A 164 8.55 -4.50 9.81
C THR A 164 10.02 -4.56 10.23
N LEU A 165 10.32 -4.23 11.49
CA LEU A 165 11.68 -4.18 12.04
C LEU A 165 12.42 -5.53 11.98
N THR A 166 11.70 -6.66 12.04
CA THR A 166 12.29 -8.00 12.00
C THR A 166 12.16 -8.67 10.64
N PHE A 167 11.11 -8.33 9.89
CA PHE A 167 10.85 -8.96 8.60
C PHE A 167 11.75 -8.41 7.48
N VAL A 168 11.97 -7.08 7.46
CA VAL A 168 12.79 -6.44 6.44
C VAL A 168 14.23 -6.95 6.44
N PRO A 169 14.97 -6.98 7.58
CA PRO A 169 16.36 -7.46 7.54
C PRO A 169 16.49 -8.95 7.21
N GLU A 170 15.58 -9.81 7.69
CA GLU A 170 15.58 -11.22 7.32
C GLU A 170 15.40 -11.42 5.81
N LEU A 171 14.47 -10.68 5.21
CA LEU A 171 14.26 -10.74 3.77
C LEU A 171 15.43 -10.12 2.98
N ALA A 172 16.06 -9.05 3.50
CA ALA A 172 17.24 -8.46 2.90
C ALA A 172 18.40 -9.48 2.83
N ASP A 173 18.67 -10.19 3.92
CA ASP A 173 19.71 -11.24 3.98
C ASP A 173 19.38 -12.40 3.04
N TRP A 174 18.11 -12.81 3.00
CA TRP A 174 17.67 -13.87 2.09
C TRP A 174 17.83 -13.48 0.62
N LEU A 175 17.42 -12.25 0.24
CA LEU A 175 17.56 -11.76 -1.13
C LEU A 175 19.04 -11.63 -1.52
N ALA A 176 19.91 -11.14 -0.65
CA ALA A 176 21.33 -11.03 -0.90
C ALA A 176 21.97 -12.40 -1.25
N ALA A 177 21.49 -13.47 -0.62
CA ALA A 177 21.99 -14.83 -0.83
C ALA A 177 21.39 -15.53 -2.05
N HIS A 178 20.10 -15.27 -2.41
CA HIS A 178 19.35 -16.08 -3.36
C HIS A 178 18.88 -15.33 -4.61
N SER A 179 18.70 -14.00 -4.54
CA SER A 179 18.21 -13.17 -5.65
C SER A 179 18.72 -11.73 -5.52
N PRO A 180 20.04 -11.48 -5.61
CA PRO A 180 20.66 -10.20 -5.28
C PRO A 180 20.20 -9.03 -6.19
N ASP A 181 19.67 -9.33 -7.38
CA ASP A 181 19.16 -8.31 -8.31
C ASP A 181 17.73 -7.87 -7.98
N THR A 182 17.00 -8.61 -7.16
CA THR A 182 15.66 -8.25 -6.72
C THR A 182 15.73 -7.15 -5.67
N LEU A 183 14.95 -6.10 -5.87
CA LEU A 183 14.88 -4.96 -4.94
C LEU A 183 13.98 -5.27 -3.76
N LEU A 184 14.26 -4.64 -2.61
CA LEU A 184 13.46 -4.75 -1.40
C LEU A 184 12.86 -3.39 -1.04
N LEU A 185 11.53 -3.33 -0.89
CA LEU A 185 10.83 -2.20 -0.30
C LEU A 185 10.25 -2.59 1.07
N ALA A 186 10.37 -1.70 2.03
CA ALA A 186 9.71 -1.85 3.33
C ALA A 186 8.31 -1.21 3.31
N ALA A 187 7.31 -1.84 3.93
CA ALA A 187 5.97 -1.30 4.12
C ALA A 187 5.43 -1.60 5.52
N GLY A 188 4.70 -0.64 6.09
CA GLY A 188 4.21 -0.72 7.48
C GLY A 188 5.07 0.12 8.43
N GLY A 189 4.44 0.96 9.24
CA GLY A 189 5.13 1.81 10.19
C GLY A 189 5.84 3.04 9.61
N ILE A 190 5.82 3.26 8.29
CA ILE A 190 6.60 4.31 7.62
C ILE A 190 5.74 5.56 7.37
N ALA A 191 6.00 6.65 8.12
CA ALA A 191 5.22 7.89 8.02
C ALA A 191 6.04 9.19 7.97
N ASP A 192 7.33 9.13 8.26
CA ASP A 192 8.22 10.29 8.23
C ASP A 192 9.65 9.90 7.82
N GLY A 193 10.56 10.88 7.77
CA GLY A 193 11.95 10.60 7.40
C GLY A 193 12.74 9.76 8.41
N ARG A 194 12.29 9.68 9.69
CA ARG A 194 12.93 8.80 10.69
C ARG A 194 12.68 7.34 10.32
N THR A 195 11.41 7.02 10.03
CA THR A 195 10.97 5.68 9.70
C THR A 195 11.43 5.26 8.30
N LEU A 196 11.52 6.21 7.35
CA LEU A 196 12.15 5.97 6.04
C LEU A 196 13.65 5.66 6.19
N ALA A 197 14.39 6.44 6.98
CA ALA A 197 15.80 6.19 7.25
C ALA A 197 16.03 4.82 7.92
N ALA A 198 15.20 4.46 8.90
CA ALA A 198 15.26 3.16 9.55
C ALA A 198 15.05 2.01 8.56
N ALA A 199 14.07 2.10 7.67
CA ALA A 199 13.84 1.10 6.64
C ALA A 199 15.06 0.87 5.74
N LEU A 200 15.75 1.95 5.34
CA LEU A 200 16.97 1.87 4.54
C LEU A 200 18.14 1.25 5.32
N VAL A 201 18.29 1.59 6.61
CA VAL A 201 19.32 0.98 7.49
C VAL A 201 19.07 -0.51 7.70
N LEU A 202 17.81 -0.96 7.69
CA LEU A 202 17.44 -2.37 7.78
C LEU A 202 17.72 -3.16 6.49
N GLY A 203 18.21 -2.52 5.43
CA GLY A 203 18.57 -3.16 4.17
C GLY A 203 17.52 -3.03 3.06
N ALA A 204 16.46 -2.24 3.25
CA ALA A 204 15.52 -1.96 2.17
C ALA A 204 16.15 -0.97 1.15
N ASP A 205 15.82 -1.15 -0.14
CA ASP A 205 16.19 -0.23 -1.23
C ASP A 205 15.26 0.99 -1.31
N GLY A 206 14.13 0.94 -0.61
CA GLY A 206 13.12 2.00 -0.57
C GLY A 206 11.94 1.64 0.33
N ALA A 207 10.89 2.45 0.27
CA ALA A 207 9.69 2.28 1.06
C ALA A 207 8.41 2.41 0.24
N LEU A 208 7.44 1.53 0.51
CA LEU A 208 6.06 1.64 0.05
C LEU A 208 5.23 2.29 1.15
N VAL A 209 4.71 3.49 0.89
CA VAL A 209 4.04 4.31 1.89
C VAL A 209 2.53 4.33 1.65
N GLY A 210 1.76 3.81 2.61
CA GLY A 210 0.30 3.77 2.58
C GLY A 210 -0.32 4.88 3.42
N SER A 211 -0.56 4.64 4.71
CA SER A 211 -1.36 5.50 5.61
C SER A 211 -0.92 6.97 5.61
N ARG A 212 0.36 7.25 5.51
CA ARG A 212 0.83 8.64 5.48
C ARG A 212 0.46 9.36 4.17
N LEU A 213 0.58 8.70 3.00
CA LEU A 213 0.14 9.26 1.72
C LEU A 213 -1.39 9.22 1.55
N TRP A 214 -2.07 8.26 2.18
CA TRP A 214 -3.53 8.26 2.30
C TRP A 214 -4.05 9.50 3.03
N ALA A 215 -3.31 10.03 3.99
CA ALA A 215 -3.61 11.25 4.74
C ALA A 215 -3.03 12.51 4.06
N THR A 216 -3.24 12.66 2.74
CA THR A 216 -2.85 13.85 1.95
C THR A 216 -4.06 14.47 1.26
N GLN A 217 -3.87 15.68 0.71
CA GLN A 217 -4.93 16.42 0.05
C GLN A 217 -5.45 15.70 -1.19
N GLU A 218 -4.58 15.08 -1.99
CA GLU A 218 -4.90 14.44 -3.26
C GLU A 218 -5.51 13.05 -3.12
N SER A 219 -5.47 12.46 -1.92
CA SER A 219 -6.11 11.17 -1.65
C SER A 219 -7.63 11.26 -1.72
N LEU A 220 -8.24 10.26 -2.34
CA LEU A 220 -9.70 10.11 -2.42
C LEU A 220 -10.34 9.65 -1.10
N ALA A 221 -9.54 9.42 -0.06
CA ALA A 221 -10.06 9.10 1.27
C ALA A 221 -10.99 10.22 1.78
N PRO A 222 -12.12 9.88 2.41
CA PRO A 222 -13.07 10.86 2.93
C PRO A 222 -12.42 11.86 3.90
N ALA A 223 -12.78 13.14 3.80
CA ALA A 223 -12.21 14.19 4.64
C ALA A 223 -12.35 13.91 6.15
N GLY A 224 -13.53 13.40 6.58
CA GLY A 224 -13.76 13.01 7.98
C GLY A 224 -12.85 11.87 8.44
N ALA A 225 -12.56 10.88 7.57
CA ALA A 225 -11.61 9.80 7.88
C ALA A 225 -10.18 10.34 8.06
N LYS A 226 -9.75 11.26 7.19
CA LYS A 226 -8.45 11.92 7.30
C LYS A 226 -8.35 12.77 8.57
N ALA A 227 -9.41 13.52 8.91
CA ALA A 227 -9.47 14.30 10.14
C ALA A 227 -9.40 13.42 11.40
N LEU A 228 -10.10 12.28 11.40
CA LEU A 228 -10.02 11.29 12.48
C LEU A 228 -8.58 10.74 12.63
N ALA A 229 -7.90 10.46 11.52
CA ALA A 229 -6.52 9.96 11.56
C ALA A 229 -5.54 10.94 12.23
N VAL A 230 -5.70 12.25 12.02
CA VAL A 230 -4.87 13.29 12.64
C VAL A 230 -5.04 13.34 14.17
N GLN A 231 -6.18 12.87 14.68
CA GLN A 231 -6.53 12.87 16.11
C GLN A 231 -6.28 11.53 16.80
N THR A 232 -5.88 10.49 16.04
CA THR A 232 -5.73 9.11 16.53
C THR A 232 -4.26 8.81 16.76
N ASP A 233 -3.94 8.20 17.89
CA ASP A 233 -2.62 7.61 18.15
C ASP A 233 -2.51 6.18 17.60
N GLY A 234 -1.30 5.58 17.68
CA GLY A 234 -1.05 4.23 17.19
C GLY A 234 -1.86 3.15 17.89
N ASP A 235 -2.18 3.33 19.17
CA ASP A 235 -2.98 2.40 19.98
C ASP A 235 -4.46 2.38 19.53
N GLY A 236 -4.88 3.42 18.82
CA GLY A 236 -6.24 3.56 18.27
C GLY A 236 -6.54 2.67 17.06
N THR A 237 -5.64 1.78 16.61
CA THR A 237 -5.89 0.89 15.48
C THR A 237 -6.04 -0.58 15.88
N ALA A 238 -6.74 -1.37 15.08
CA ALA A 238 -6.82 -2.82 15.25
C ALA A 238 -6.88 -3.55 13.90
N ARG A 239 -6.31 -4.75 13.87
CA ARG A 239 -6.38 -5.68 12.75
C ARG A 239 -7.40 -6.77 13.06
N THR A 240 -8.52 -6.78 12.35
CA THR A 240 -9.64 -7.71 12.57
C THR A 240 -10.44 -7.92 11.28
N ALA A 241 -11.29 -8.97 11.24
CA ALA A 241 -12.23 -9.20 10.16
C ALA A 241 -13.52 -8.36 10.27
N ILE A 242 -13.71 -7.56 11.33
CA ILE A 242 -14.97 -6.86 11.60
C ILE A 242 -15.41 -6.00 10.41
N PHE A 243 -14.55 -5.12 9.93
CA PHE A 243 -14.91 -4.25 8.82
C PHE A 243 -15.08 -4.99 7.48
N ASP A 244 -14.42 -6.14 7.27
CA ASP A 244 -14.66 -6.94 6.06
C ASP A 244 -16.06 -7.57 6.10
N ILE A 245 -16.50 -8.07 7.25
CA ILE A 245 -17.86 -8.57 7.44
C ILE A 245 -18.89 -7.45 7.19
N LEU A 246 -18.67 -6.27 7.75
CA LEU A 246 -19.57 -5.12 7.59
C LEU A 246 -19.62 -4.63 6.14
N ARG A 247 -18.49 -4.60 5.46
CA ARG A 247 -18.32 -4.19 4.05
C ARG A 247 -18.73 -5.27 3.05
N ARG A 248 -19.15 -6.45 3.50
CA ARG A 248 -19.46 -7.62 2.65
C ARG A 248 -18.28 -8.02 1.76
N LYS A 249 -17.06 -7.96 2.33
CA LYS A 249 -15.83 -8.34 1.63
C LYS A 249 -15.36 -9.70 2.15
N ASN A 250 -15.39 -10.71 1.27
CA ASN A 250 -14.96 -12.07 1.59
C ASN A 250 -13.45 -12.22 1.36
N TRP A 251 -12.65 -11.67 2.27
CA TRP A 251 -11.21 -11.86 2.20
C TRP A 251 -10.82 -13.27 2.58
N PRO A 252 -9.91 -13.93 1.82
CA PRO A 252 -9.42 -15.24 2.18
C PRO A 252 -8.54 -15.19 3.44
N ALA A 253 -8.61 -16.23 4.26
CA ALA A 253 -7.63 -16.39 5.33
C ALA A 253 -6.22 -16.54 4.72
N PRO A 254 -5.17 -16.07 5.38
CA PRO A 254 -5.13 -15.51 6.73
C PRO A 254 -5.14 -13.95 6.76
N TYR A 255 -5.83 -13.29 5.86
CA TYR A 255 -5.79 -11.83 5.77
C TYR A 255 -6.91 -11.18 6.57
N ASP A 256 -6.54 -10.21 7.42
CA ASP A 256 -7.42 -9.33 8.17
C ASP A 256 -7.15 -7.85 7.84
N PHE A 257 -8.11 -6.99 8.18
CA PHE A 257 -8.09 -5.57 7.85
C PHE A 257 -7.73 -4.71 9.06
N ARG A 258 -6.67 -3.88 8.96
CA ARG A 258 -6.32 -2.90 10.00
C ARG A 258 -6.95 -1.54 9.68
N ALA A 259 -7.70 -1.03 10.64
CA ALA A 259 -8.33 0.29 10.58
C ALA A 259 -8.33 0.96 11.97
N ILE A 260 -8.71 2.23 12.01
CA ILE A 260 -8.94 2.95 13.25
C ILE A 260 -10.15 2.32 13.95
N ARG A 261 -10.02 2.06 15.25
CA ARG A 261 -11.11 1.58 16.11
C ARG A 261 -12.12 2.69 16.29
N ASN A 262 -13.39 2.36 16.09
CA ASN A 262 -14.51 3.25 16.38
C ASN A 262 -15.53 2.57 17.30
N PRO A 263 -16.61 3.25 17.74
CA PRO A 263 -17.63 2.64 18.60
C PRO A 263 -18.24 1.38 18.02
N LEU A 264 -18.58 1.34 16.72
CA LEU A 264 -19.13 0.15 16.07
C LEU A 264 -18.12 -1.01 16.06
N HIS A 265 -16.84 -0.75 15.77
CA HIS A 265 -15.81 -1.77 15.83
C HIS A 265 -15.67 -2.34 17.25
N ARG A 266 -15.59 -1.48 18.29
CA ARG A 266 -15.45 -1.91 19.69
C ARG A 266 -16.60 -2.75 20.19
N GLN A 267 -17.82 -2.53 19.70
CA GLN A 267 -18.99 -3.33 20.01
C GLN A 267 -18.80 -4.81 19.64
N TRP A 268 -17.99 -5.08 18.60
CA TRP A 268 -17.80 -6.42 18.05
C TRP A 268 -16.41 -7.03 18.33
N GLU A 269 -15.51 -6.32 18.99
CA GLU A 269 -14.23 -6.89 19.44
C GLU A 269 -14.48 -8.13 20.33
N GLY A 270 -13.77 -9.22 20.03
CA GLY A 270 -13.96 -10.50 20.73
C GLY A 270 -15.28 -11.23 20.40
N ARG A 271 -16.12 -10.72 19.50
CA ARG A 271 -17.45 -11.26 19.16
C ARG A 271 -17.62 -11.53 17.66
N ILE A 272 -16.54 -11.80 16.95
CA ILE A 272 -16.53 -11.93 15.48
C ILE A 272 -17.48 -13.04 15.00
N ASP A 273 -17.56 -14.18 15.71
CA ASP A 273 -18.44 -15.28 15.33
C ASP A 273 -19.91 -14.91 15.48
N ALA A 274 -20.27 -14.16 16.52
CA ALA A 274 -21.63 -13.63 16.67
C ALA A 274 -21.95 -12.62 15.56
N LEU A 275 -21.01 -11.77 15.17
CA LEU A 275 -21.18 -10.84 14.04
C LEU A 275 -21.36 -11.59 12.72
N ARG A 276 -20.62 -12.67 12.48
CA ARG A 276 -20.78 -13.50 11.28
C ARG A 276 -22.13 -14.19 11.23
N ALA A 277 -22.64 -14.66 12.38
CA ALA A 277 -23.91 -15.34 12.48
C ALA A 277 -25.13 -14.42 12.26
N ALA A 278 -25.03 -13.14 12.69
CA ALA A 278 -26.13 -12.17 12.60
C ALA A 278 -25.60 -10.76 12.27
N PRO A 279 -25.13 -10.52 11.03
CA PRO A 279 -24.43 -9.26 10.68
C PRO A 279 -25.37 -8.10 10.31
N GLU A 280 -26.67 -8.33 10.12
CA GLU A 280 -27.54 -7.41 9.37
C GLU A 280 -27.77 -6.07 10.09
N GLU A 281 -27.98 -6.07 11.40
CA GLU A 281 -28.11 -4.83 12.18
C GLU A 281 -26.82 -4.01 12.17
N ALA A 282 -25.67 -4.67 12.36
CA ALA A 282 -24.37 -4.03 12.33
C ALA A 282 -24.01 -3.49 10.92
N ARG A 283 -24.40 -4.22 9.87
CA ARG A 283 -24.26 -3.76 8.48
C ARG A 283 -25.12 -2.53 8.19
N ALA A 284 -26.37 -2.52 8.67
CA ALA A 284 -27.24 -1.36 8.51
C ALA A 284 -26.66 -0.12 9.22
N ALA A 285 -26.13 -0.27 10.44
CA ALA A 285 -25.45 0.80 11.15
C ALA A 285 -24.21 1.28 10.41
N TYR A 286 -23.41 0.35 9.87
CA TYR A 286 -22.23 0.67 9.07
C TYR A 286 -22.61 1.42 7.78
N ASP A 287 -23.59 0.94 7.02
CA ASP A 287 -24.03 1.54 5.76
C ASP A 287 -24.59 2.97 6.00
N ALA A 288 -25.36 3.16 7.09
CA ALA A 288 -25.83 4.48 7.51
C ALA A 288 -24.68 5.43 7.86
N GLY A 289 -23.67 4.93 8.58
CA GLY A 289 -22.45 5.69 8.90
C GLY A 289 -21.67 6.10 7.64
N VAL A 290 -21.52 5.19 6.68
CA VAL A 290 -20.87 5.51 5.39
C VAL A 290 -21.65 6.58 4.64
N ALA A 291 -22.97 6.45 4.54
CA ALA A 291 -23.82 7.41 3.85
C ALA A 291 -23.81 8.81 4.49
N ALA A 292 -23.71 8.87 5.82
CA ALA A 292 -23.65 10.11 6.59
C ALA A 292 -22.22 10.70 6.71
N GLY A 293 -21.18 9.96 6.31
CA GLY A 293 -19.79 10.34 6.60
C GLY A 293 -19.45 10.28 8.09
N ASP A 294 -20.18 9.46 8.86
CA ASP A 294 -19.99 9.27 10.30
C ASP A 294 -18.98 8.16 10.59
N PHE A 295 -17.78 8.54 11.00
CA PHE A 295 -16.69 7.63 11.32
C PHE A 295 -16.79 7.04 12.75
N SER A 296 -17.86 7.28 13.47
CA SER A 296 -18.21 6.47 14.64
C SER A 296 -18.71 5.05 14.25
N ALA A 297 -19.14 4.88 13.00
CA ALA A 297 -19.59 3.62 12.42
C ALA A 297 -18.85 3.23 11.14
N ALA A 298 -18.59 4.18 10.23
CA ALA A 298 -17.82 3.94 9.00
C ALA A 298 -16.33 3.68 9.33
N HIS A 299 -15.64 2.88 8.49
CA HIS A 299 -14.22 2.60 8.68
C HIS A 299 -13.32 3.76 8.21
N ALA A 300 -12.21 3.96 8.91
CA ALA A 300 -11.09 4.79 8.47
C ALA A 300 -9.83 3.91 8.42
N THR A 301 -9.24 3.75 7.23
CA THR A 301 -8.12 2.82 7.01
C THR A 301 -6.81 3.48 7.38
N ALA A 302 -6.16 3.02 8.44
CA ALA A 302 -4.82 3.47 8.82
C ALA A 302 -4.05 2.35 9.54
N GLY A 303 -2.71 2.37 9.43
CA GLY A 303 -1.80 1.54 10.21
C GLY A 303 -1.41 2.20 11.52
N GLU A 304 -0.57 1.52 12.30
CA GLU A 304 -0.08 2.01 13.60
C GLU A 304 0.69 3.34 13.49
N ALA A 305 1.30 3.60 12.33
CA ALA A 305 1.93 4.88 12.03
C ALA A 305 0.95 6.08 12.03
N VAL A 306 -0.35 5.88 12.23
CA VAL A 306 -1.34 6.95 12.38
C VAL A 306 -0.94 7.91 13.50
N GLY A 307 -0.33 7.43 14.58
CA GLY A 307 0.21 8.25 15.66
C GLY A 307 1.35 9.20 15.26
N LEU A 308 1.87 9.10 14.03
CA LEU A 308 2.85 10.01 13.44
C LEU A 308 2.22 10.96 12.41
N ILE A 309 0.90 10.93 12.22
CA ILE A 309 0.16 11.75 11.26
C ILE A 309 -0.51 12.90 12.00
N HIS A 310 0.07 14.11 11.90
CA HIS A 310 -0.40 15.28 12.62
C HIS A 310 -0.92 16.40 11.70
N ASP A 311 -0.87 16.20 10.38
CA ASP A 311 -1.28 17.17 9.36
C ASP A 311 -1.74 16.48 8.05
N LEU A 312 -2.36 17.24 7.16
CA LEU A 312 -2.87 16.80 5.87
C LEU A 312 -2.26 17.64 4.73
N PRO A 313 -0.95 17.52 4.48
CA PRO A 313 -0.26 18.29 3.43
C PRO A 313 -0.58 17.77 2.04
N GLY A 314 -0.11 18.46 1.00
CA GLY A 314 0.01 17.88 -0.33
C GLY A 314 1.07 16.77 -0.38
N ALA A 315 0.88 15.79 -1.27
CA ALA A 315 1.78 14.63 -1.37
C ALA A 315 3.22 15.05 -1.72
N ALA A 316 3.41 16.05 -2.57
CA ALA A 316 4.73 16.55 -2.94
C ALA A 316 5.48 17.16 -1.75
N GLU A 317 4.80 17.99 -0.96
CA GLU A 317 5.36 18.56 0.27
C GLU A 317 5.77 17.48 1.26
N LEU A 318 4.88 16.48 1.46
CA LEU A 318 5.14 15.37 2.35
C LEU A 318 6.37 14.58 1.93
N ILE A 319 6.46 14.19 0.66
CA ILE A 319 7.59 13.42 0.12
C ILE A 319 8.90 14.20 0.29
N ALA A 320 8.91 15.50 -0.03
CA ALA A 320 10.09 16.35 0.16
C ALA A 320 10.51 16.44 1.63
N ARG A 321 9.54 16.54 2.56
CA ARG A 321 9.78 16.54 4.00
C ARG A 321 10.36 15.21 4.49
N MET A 322 9.79 14.09 4.06
CA MET A 322 10.29 12.74 4.40
C MET A 322 11.72 12.54 3.89
N ASP A 323 12.00 12.92 2.65
CA ASP A 323 13.32 12.80 2.04
C ASP A 323 14.36 13.66 2.78
N SER A 324 14.06 14.93 3.05
CA SER A 324 14.95 15.84 3.79
C SER A 324 15.25 15.32 5.21
N GLN A 325 14.25 14.88 5.94
CA GLN A 325 14.42 14.33 7.29
C GLN A 325 15.24 13.03 7.26
N ALA A 326 15.00 12.13 6.30
CA ALA A 326 15.76 10.89 6.18
C ALA A 326 17.23 11.15 5.86
N ARG A 327 17.54 12.10 4.96
CA ARG A 327 18.91 12.53 4.67
C ARG A 327 19.61 13.04 5.92
N ALA A 328 18.95 13.87 6.71
CA ALA A 328 19.51 14.40 7.96
C ALA A 328 19.83 13.30 8.98
N ARG A 329 19.06 12.18 8.98
CA ARG A 329 19.28 11.02 9.87
C ARG A 329 20.41 10.10 9.39
N LEU A 330 20.59 9.99 8.09
CA LEU A 330 21.62 9.13 7.47
C LEU A 330 22.96 9.86 7.24
N ALA A 331 23.02 11.17 7.47
CA ALA A 331 24.27 11.92 7.39
C ALA A 331 25.25 11.45 8.46
N PRO A 332 26.55 11.30 8.14
CA PRO A 332 27.58 11.05 9.15
C PRO A 332 27.53 12.11 10.25
N ARG A 333 27.65 11.69 11.51
CA ARG A 333 27.80 12.61 12.65
C ARG A 333 29.21 13.14 12.75
#